data_70549e4dd10a6bbf48fdfd45707e83d3
#
_entry.id   70549e4dd10a6bbf48fdfd45707e83d3
#
_cell.length_a   1.000
_cell.length_b   1.000
_cell.length_c   1.000
_cell.angle_alpha   90.00
_cell.angle_beta   90.00
_cell.angle_gamma   90.00
#
_symmetry.space_group_name_H-M   'P 1'
#
loop_
_entity.id
_entity.type
_entity.pdbx_description
1 polymer ?
#
loop_
_entity_poly.entity_id
_entity_poly.type
_entity_poly.pdbx_seq_one_letter_code
_entity_poly.pdbx_strand_id
1 'polypeptide(L)'
;MSRGKKILIGIGVLIVLAIMTAVALRGGSDDAVEVRTEAVSRRDLVARVSATGYIEPKRLVDISADVSGRVVQLNVEEGEEVTEGDLLLVIDPARFEASVQRAEAGLAEASARESQARGGYLQAQRDWERIRDLKARLPEMVTETEFETARTNAEVQEALWESGKHAVDMARAGVREANDNLAK
;
A
#
# COMPACT_ATOMS: atom_id res chain seq x y z
N MET A 1 -21.35 78.02 -102.36
CA MET A 1 -21.43 76.60 -101.83
C MET A 1 -22.71 76.00 -102.33
N SER A 2 -22.58 74.94 -103.11
CA SER A 2 -23.69 74.23 -103.80
C SER A 2 -24.64 73.62 -102.80
N ARG A 3 -25.96 73.66 -103.03
CA ARG A 3 -27.03 73.11 -102.14
C ARG A 3 -26.81 71.62 -101.77
N GLY A 4 -26.09 70.88 -102.57
CA GLY A 4 -25.75 69.48 -102.31
C GLY A 4 -24.76 69.27 -101.18
N LYS A 5 -23.78 70.18 -100.96
CA LYS A 5 -22.79 70.09 -99.85
C LYS A 5 -23.40 70.36 -98.48
N LYS A 6 -24.45 71.19 -98.42
CA LYS A 6 -25.18 71.44 -97.16
C LYS A 6 -26.05 70.21 -96.69
N ILE A 7 -26.59 69.50 -97.72
CA ILE A 7 -27.39 68.29 -97.46
C ILE A 7 -26.48 67.20 -96.93
N LEU A 8 -25.27 67.03 -97.51
CA LEU A 8 -24.32 66.03 -97.14
C LEU A 8 -23.79 66.25 -95.71
N ILE A 9 -23.55 67.52 -95.32
CA ILE A 9 -23.14 67.87 -93.97
C ILE A 9 -24.26 67.61 -92.95
N GLY A 10 -25.52 67.91 -93.35
CA GLY A 10 -26.70 67.63 -92.50
C GLY A 10 -26.89 66.17 -92.22
N ILE A 11 -26.71 65.32 -93.24
CA ILE A 11 -26.82 63.82 -93.09
C ILE A 11 -25.65 63.30 -92.18
N GLY A 12 -24.44 63.89 -92.39
CA GLY A 12 -23.28 63.48 -91.56
C GLY A 12 -23.50 63.78 -90.12
N VAL A 13 -24.06 64.93 -89.80
CA VAL A 13 -24.37 65.35 -88.44
C VAL A 13 -25.46 64.44 -87.80
N LEU A 14 -26.49 64.07 -88.63
CA LEU A 14 -27.54 63.18 -88.15
C LEU A 14 -27.02 61.78 -87.83
N ILE A 15 -26.11 61.28 -88.63
CA ILE A 15 -25.48 59.97 -88.42
C ILE A 15 -24.59 59.99 -87.12
N VAL A 16 -23.85 61.05 -86.90
CA VAL A 16 -23.04 61.19 -85.75
C VAL A 16 -23.89 61.34 -84.44
N LEU A 17 -25.02 62.01 -84.55
CA LEU A 17 -25.97 62.12 -83.48
C LEU A 17 -26.64 60.78 -83.15
N ALA A 18 -26.99 59.98 -84.19
CA ALA A 18 -27.57 58.66 -84.07
C ALA A 18 -26.58 57.65 -83.43
N ILE A 19 -25.31 57.77 -83.81
CA ILE A 19 -24.25 56.93 -83.23
C ILE A 19 -24.03 57.31 -81.79
N MET A 20 -24.01 58.58 -81.51
CA MET A 20 -23.80 59.08 -80.15
C MET A 20 -24.93 58.68 -79.16
N THR A 21 -26.20 58.73 -79.65
CA THR A 21 -27.34 58.28 -78.91
C THR A 21 -27.35 56.72 -78.75
N ALA A 22 -26.94 55.97 -79.77
CA ALA A 22 -26.81 54.50 -79.65
C ALA A 22 -25.72 54.06 -78.68
N VAL A 23 -24.62 54.79 -78.57
CA VAL A 23 -23.55 54.54 -77.64
C VAL A 23 -23.98 54.94 -76.19
N ALA A 24 -24.69 56.06 -76.04
CA ALA A 24 -25.20 56.49 -74.77
C ALA A 24 -26.28 55.49 -74.20
N LEU A 25 -27.07 54.90 -75.07
CA LEU A 25 -28.05 53.94 -74.65
C LEU A 25 -27.44 52.51 -74.40
N ARG A 26 -26.19 52.27 -74.91
CA ARG A 26 -25.46 51.04 -74.60
C ARG A 26 -24.53 51.14 -73.39
N GLY A 27 -24.31 52.35 -72.87
CA GLY A 27 -23.40 52.59 -71.75
C GLY A 27 -24.02 52.41 -70.36
N GLY A 28 -25.17 51.82 -70.22
CA GLY A 28 -25.70 51.35 -68.99
C GLY A 28 -25.02 50.07 -68.59
N SER A 29 -23.86 50.17 -67.96
CA SER A 29 -23.32 49.04 -67.22
C SER A 29 -24.23 48.79 -66.04
N ASP A 30 -25.05 47.78 -66.10
CA ASP A 30 -25.62 47.16 -64.92
C ASP A 30 -24.48 46.70 -64.02
N ASP A 31 -24.16 47.50 -63.03
CA ASP A 31 -23.39 47.03 -61.86
C ASP A 31 -24.25 45.99 -61.11
N ALA A 32 -24.49 44.86 -61.78
CA ALA A 32 -25.08 43.71 -61.14
C ALA A 32 -24.06 43.14 -60.18
N VAL A 33 -24.28 43.38 -58.88
CA VAL A 33 -23.50 42.73 -57.84
C VAL A 33 -23.81 41.24 -57.92
N GLU A 34 -22.82 40.46 -58.29
CA GLU A 34 -22.91 38.99 -58.35
C GLU A 34 -23.03 38.48 -56.89
N VAL A 35 -24.23 38.24 -56.47
CA VAL A 35 -24.53 37.67 -55.14
C VAL A 35 -24.62 36.15 -55.27
N ARG A 36 -23.79 35.46 -54.56
CA ARG A 36 -23.84 34.03 -54.42
C ARG A 36 -24.98 33.65 -53.51
N THR A 37 -26.04 33.15 -54.01
CA THR A 37 -27.16 32.63 -53.19
C THR A 37 -27.03 31.14 -53.04
N GLU A 38 -26.97 30.69 -51.82
CA GLU A 38 -26.99 29.26 -51.47
C GLU A 38 -28.33 28.96 -50.76
N ALA A 39 -28.95 27.89 -51.18
CA ALA A 39 -30.23 27.47 -50.56
C ALA A 39 -29.98 27.06 -49.12
N VAL A 40 -30.72 27.66 -48.20
CA VAL A 40 -30.66 27.30 -46.76
C VAL A 40 -31.30 25.90 -46.59
N SER A 41 -30.46 24.94 -46.24
CA SER A 41 -30.93 23.61 -45.88
C SER A 41 -30.93 23.44 -44.37
N ARG A 42 -31.98 22.85 -43.81
CA ARG A 42 -31.97 22.43 -42.40
C ARG A 42 -31.10 21.19 -42.29
N ARG A 43 -30.10 21.27 -41.44
CA ARG A 43 -29.23 20.13 -41.02
C ARG A 43 -29.35 19.96 -39.54
N ASP A 44 -29.38 18.72 -39.12
CA ASP A 44 -29.19 18.39 -37.72
C ASP A 44 -27.73 18.60 -37.33
N LEU A 45 -27.48 19.51 -36.41
CA LEU A 45 -26.15 19.77 -35.86
C LEU A 45 -25.92 18.86 -34.67
N VAL A 46 -25.04 17.87 -34.87
CA VAL A 46 -24.56 17.05 -33.76
C VAL A 46 -23.34 17.73 -33.14
N ALA A 47 -23.54 18.35 -31.97
CA ALA A 47 -22.43 18.84 -31.18
C ALA A 47 -21.75 17.66 -30.46
N ARG A 48 -20.53 17.35 -30.82
CA ARG A 48 -19.69 16.40 -30.07
C ARG A 48 -18.86 17.16 -29.05
N VAL A 49 -19.08 16.83 -27.79
CA VAL A 49 -18.23 17.32 -26.70
C VAL A 49 -17.32 16.16 -26.32
N SER A 50 -16.02 16.36 -26.46
CA SER A 50 -14.99 15.42 -25.98
C SER A 50 -14.49 15.94 -24.63
N ALA A 51 -14.57 15.09 -23.62
CA ALA A 51 -13.98 15.34 -22.32
C ALA A 51 -12.97 14.23 -22.03
N THR A 52 -11.83 14.61 -21.46
CA THR A 52 -10.86 13.67 -20.89
C THR A 52 -11.12 13.55 -19.39
N GLY A 53 -11.07 12.33 -18.87
CA GLY A 53 -11.23 12.05 -17.45
C GLY A 53 -10.35 10.88 -17.05
N TYR A 54 -10.15 10.73 -15.75
CA TYR A 54 -9.46 9.60 -15.15
C TYR A 54 -10.50 8.69 -14.48
N ILE A 55 -10.28 7.39 -14.56
CA ILE A 55 -11.06 6.41 -13.81
C ILE A 55 -10.29 6.12 -12.53
N GLU A 56 -10.92 6.40 -11.41
CA GLU A 56 -10.35 6.08 -10.10
C GLU A 56 -11.18 4.97 -9.44
N PRO A 57 -10.55 4.06 -8.70
CA PRO A 57 -11.26 3.02 -7.98
C PRO A 57 -12.08 3.64 -6.85
N LYS A 58 -13.27 3.10 -6.58
CA LYS A 58 -14.13 3.52 -5.46
C LYS A 58 -13.46 3.30 -4.09
N ARG A 59 -12.60 2.30 -4.00
CA ARG A 59 -11.82 1.96 -2.80
C ARG A 59 -10.40 1.55 -3.25
N LEU A 60 -9.43 2.17 -2.66
CA LEU A 60 -8.02 1.79 -2.76
C LEU A 60 -7.61 1.18 -1.41
N VAL A 61 -6.92 0.06 -1.43
CA VAL A 61 -6.38 -0.60 -0.23
C VAL A 61 -4.89 -0.82 -0.48
N ASP A 62 -4.07 -0.18 0.34
CA ASP A 62 -2.63 -0.41 0.35
C ASP A 62 -2.32 -1.62 1.23
N ILE A 63 -1.73 -2.65 0.66
CA ILE A 63 -1.29 -3.84 1.38
C ILE A 63 0.19 -3.69 1.69
N SER A 64 0.54 -3.79 2.97
CA SER A 64 1.92 -3.79 3.43
C SER A 64 2.16 -4.97 4.36
N ALA A 65 3.35 -5.57 4.27
CA ALA A 65 3.75 -6.59 5.22
C ALA A 65 4.17 -5.94 6.56
N ASP A 66 3.82 -6.58 7.68
CA ASP A 66 4.23 -6.16 9.02
C ASP A 66 5.72 -6.43 9.30
N VAL A 67 6.39 -7.20 8.41
CA VAL A 67 7.79 -7.58 8.53
C VAL A 67 8.61 -7.11 7.33
N SER A 68 9.86 -6.74 7.59
CA SER A 68 10.80 -6.33 6.54
C SER A 68 11.67 -7.50 6.12
N GLY A 69 11.77 -7.75 4.81
CA GLY A 69 12.61 -8.83 4.29
C GLY A 69 12.75 -8.79 2.78
N ARG A 70 13.49 -9.75 2.23
CA ARG A 70 13.63 -9.94 0.79
C ARG A 70 12.48 -10.80 0.29
N VAL A 71 11.78 -10.34 -0.74
CA VAL A 71 10.80 -11.17 -1.44
C VAL A 71 11.54 -12.26 -2.21
N VAL A 72 11.21 -13.51 -1.95
CA VAL A 72 11.76 -14.70 -2.63
C VAL A 72 10.80 -15.29 -3.64
N GLN A 73 9.51 -15.04 -3.48
CA GLN A 73 8.48 -15.50 -4.40
C GLN A 73 7.38 -14.44 -4.48
N LEU A 74 6.94 -14.15 -5.70
CA LEU A 74 5.79 -13.32 -6.00
C LEU A 74 4.79 -14.18 -6.77
N ASN A 75 3.56 -14.31 -6.25
CA ASN A 75 2.56 -15.23 -6.78
C ASN A 75 1.45 -14.51 -7.56
N VAL A 76 1.56 -13.19 -7.71
CA VAL A 76 0.53 -12.37 -8.37
C VAL A 76 1.16 -11.50 -9.44
N GLU A 77 0.36 -11.18 -10.46
CA GLU A 77 0.72 -10.28 -11.56
C GLU A 77 -0.14 -9.01 -11.51
N GLU A 78 0.35 -7.95 -12.15
CA GLU A 78 -0.38 -6.69 -12.24
C GLU A 78 -1.67 -6.86 -13.05
N GLY A 79 -2.81 -6.49 -12.46
CA GLY A 79 -4.14 -6.64 -13.04
C GLY A 79 -4.86 -7.94 -12.67
N GLU A 80 -4.28 -8.80 -11.85
CA GLU A 80 -4.88 -10.04 -11.38
C GLU A 80 -5.94 -9.78 -10.30
N GLU A 81 -7.01 -10.55 -10.31
CA GLU A 81 -8.05 -10.54 -9.29
C GLU A 81 -7.60 -11.41 -8.11
N VAL A 82 -7.57 -10.81 -6.91
CA VAL A 82 -7.17 -11.49 -5.67
C VAL A 82 -8.30 -11.46 -4.65
N THR A 83 -8.34 -12.49 -3.80
CA THR A 83 -9.32 -12.62 -2.74
C THR A 83 -8.63 -12.64 -1.37
N GLU A 84 -9.40 -12.36 -0.32
CA GLU A 84 -8.88 -12.44 1.05
C GLU A 84 -8.42 -13.86 1.37
N GLY A 85 -7.15 -13.99 1.76
CA GLY A 85 -6.50 -15.28 2.05
C GLY A 85 -5.57 -15.78 0.94
N ASP A 86 -5.52 -15.13 -0.22
CA ASP A 86 -4.60 -15.51 -1.28
C ASP A 86 -3.15 -15.16 -0.91
N LEU A 87 -2.23 -16.08 -1.23
CA LEU A 87 -0.80 -15.89 -0.99
C LEU A 87 -0.21 -14.99 -2.09
N LEU A 88 0.01 -13.72 -1.77
CA LEU A 88 0.51 -12.74 -2.72
C LEU A 88 2.01 -12.82 -2.93
N LEU A 89 2.78 -12.93 -1.85
CA LEU A 89 4.24 -12.98 -1.89
C LEU A 89 4.79 -13.78 -0.70
N VAL A 90 6.02 -14.24 -0.83
CA VAL A 90 6.79 -14.89 0.24
C VAL A 90 8.04 -14.09 0.52
N ILE A 91 8.23 -13.75 1.78
CA ILE A 91 9.45 -13.10 2.29
C ILE A 91 10.43 -14.19 2.73
N ASP A 92 11.74 -13.96 2.54
CA ASP A 92 12.81 -14.89 2.94
C ASP A 92 12.71 -15.24 4.45
N PRO A 93 12.38 -16.49 4.82
CA PRO A 93 12.14 -16.89 6.20
C PRO A 93 13.44 -17.12 6.99
N ALA A 94 14.59 -17.25 6.33
CA ALA A 94 15.84 -17.71 6.95
C ALA A 94 16.24 -16.90 8.19
N ARG A 95 15.99 -15.59 8.19
CA ARG A 95 16.26 -14.72 9.33
C ARG A 95 15.32 -15.00 10.49
N PHE A 96 14.06 -15.25 10.22
CA PHE A 96 13.03 -15.53 11.23
C PHE A 96 13.22 -16.94 11.80
N GLU A 97 13.53 -17.94 10.98
CA GLU A 97 13.88 -19.29 11.42
C GLU A 97 15.09 -19.29 12.36
N ALA A 98 16.14 -18.54 12.00
CA ALA A 98 17.30 -18.37 12.89
C ALA A 98 16.94 -17.64 14.21
N SER A 99 15.92 -16.77 14.21
CA SER A 99 15.42 -16.15 15.44
C SER A 99 14.67 -17.14 16.32
N VAL A 100 13.83 -18.00 15.73
CA VAL A 100 13.14 -19.10 16.45
C VAL A 100 14.16 -20.03 17.07
N GLN A 101 15.15 -20.50 16.32
CA GLN A 101 16.21 -21.37 16.85
C GLN A 101 16.97 -20.75 18.02
N ARG A 102 17.27 -19.47 17.98
CA ARG A 102 17.92 -18.76 19.10
C ARG A 102 17.01 -18.67 20.32
N ALA A 103 15.72 -18.39 20.11
CA ALA A 103 14.75 -18.34 21.19
C ALA A 103 14.54 -19.74 21.84
N GLU A 104 14.49 -20.80 21.04
CA GLU A 104 14.41 -22.19 21.52
C GLU A 104 15.64 -22.60 22.32
N ALA A 105 16.84 -22.23 21.86
CA ALA A 105 18.07 -22.45 22.60
C ALA A 105 18.06 -21.71 23.95
N GLY A 106 17.55 -20.47 23.99
CA GLY A 106 17.35 -19.71 25.22
C GLY A 106 16.36 -20.36 26.18
N LEU A 107 15.27 -20.94 25.66
CA LEU A 107 14.31 -21.71 26.46
C LEU A 107 14.94 -22.98 27.02
N ALA A 108 15.74 -23.72 26.23
CA ALA A 108 16.44 -24.90 26.71
C ALA A 108 17.44 -24.54 27.83
N GLU A 109 18.18 -23.44 27.71
CA GLU A 109 19.07 -22.93 28.75
C GLU A 109 18.30 -22.57 30.05
N ALA A 110 17.20 -21.81 29.93
CA ALA A 110 16.37 -21.46 31.06
C ALA A 110 15.78 -22.69 31.76
N SER A 111 15.34 -23.68 30.99
CA SER A 111 14.82 -24.97 31.50
C SER A 111 15.90 -25.77 32.23
N ALA A 112 17.12 -25.77 31.73
CA ALA A 112 18.26 -26.44 32.41
C ALA A 112 18.58 -25.76 33.77
N ARG A 113 18.58 -24.43 33.81
CA ARG A 113 18.79 -23.65 35.06
C ARG A 113 17.66 -23.88 36.06
N GLU A 114 16.40 -23.90 35.61
CA GLU A 114 15.25 -24.24 36.46
C GLU A 114 15.41 -25.62 37.07
N SER A 115 15.77 -26.62 36.25
CA SER A 115 15.97 -27.99 36.70
C SER A 115 17.10 -28.11 37.74
N GLN A 116 18.17 -27.34 37.57
CA GLN A 116 19.26 -27.25 38.55
C GLN A 116 18.78 -26.64 39.89
N ALA A 117 18.06 -25.51 39.81
CA ALA A 117 17.50 -24.85 40.97
C ALA A 117 16.50 -25.74 41.71
N ARG A 118 15.66 -26.47 40.96
CA ARG A 118 14.74 -27.47 41.52
C ARG A 118 15.48 -28.57 42.29
N GLY A 119 16.59 -29.06 41.72
CA GLY A 119 17.44 -30.04 42.39
C GLY A 119 17.96 -29.52 43.73
N GLY A 120 18.44 -28.28 43.77
CA GLY A 120 18.86 -27.60 45.01
C GLY A 120 17.74 -27.46 46.02
N TYR A 121 16.56 -27.02 45.58
CA TYR A 121 15.37 -26.93 46.43
C TYR A 121 14.98 -28.28 47.04
N LEU A 122 14.86 -29.33 46.21
CA LEU A 122 14.51 -30.66 46.72
C LEU A 122 15.54 -31.22 47.71
N GLN A 123 16.80 -30.87 47.59
CA GLN A 123 17.81 -31.27 48.55
C GLN A 123 17.65 -30.49 49.87
N ALA A 124 17.53 -29.14 49.78
CA ALA A 124 17.35 -28.29 50.96
C ALA A 124 16.06 -28.61 51.73
N GLN A 125 14.98 -28.89 50.99
CA GLN A 125 13.70 -29.32 51.59
C GLN A 125 13.83 -30.62 52.38
N ARG A 126 14.49 -31.64 51.80
CA ARG A 126 14.73 -32.92 52.54
C ARG A 126 15.60 -32.74 53.77
N ASP A 127 16.62 -31.87 53.71
CA ASP A 127 17.47 -31.56 54.85
C ASP A 127 16.68 -30.81 55.94
N TRP A 128 15.84 -29.84 55.56
CA TRP A 128 14.93 -29.19 56.45
C TRP A 128 13.94 -30.13 57.14
N GLU A 129 13.27 -30.97 56.35
CA GLU A 129 12.33 -31.99 56.91
C GLU A 129 13.03 -32.90 57.88
N ARG A 130 14.24 -33.40 57.59
CA ARG A 130 15.03 -34.22 58.47
C ARG A 130 15.39 -33.52 59.77
N ILE A 131 15.87 -32.27 59.74
CA ILE A 131 16.22 -31.47 60.92
C ILE A 131 14.97 -31.17 61.74
N ARG A 132 13.86 -30.83 61.12
CA ARG A 132 12.57 -30.57 61.75
C ARG A 132 12.07 -31.81 62.52
N ASP A 133 12.10 -32.96 61.86
CA ASP A 133 11.65 -34.20 62.46
C ASP A 133 12.57 -34.66 63.57
N LEU A 134 13.89 -34.48 63.46
CA LEU A 134 14.85 -34.76 64.50
C LEU A 134 14.63 -33.84 65.71
N LYS A 135 14.43 -32.54 65.51
CA LYS A 135 14.11 -31.60 66.57
C LYS A 135 12.82 -31.92 67.31
N ALA A 136 11.80 -32.41 66.56
CA ALA A 136 10.52 -32.83 67.16
C ALA A 136 10.65 -34.08 68.04
N ARG A 137 11.54 -35.01 67.67
CA ARG A 137 11.74 -36.27 68.42
C ARG A 137 12.78 -36.20 69.52
N LEU A 138 13.86 -35.43 69.30
CA LEU A 138 15.02 -35.30 70.15
C LEU A 138 15.48 -33.83 70.21
N PRO A 139 14.78 -32.94 70.91
CA PRO A 139 15.01 -31.49 70.91
C PRO A 139 16.44 -31.09 71.32
N GLU A 140 17.08 -31.89 72.15
CA GLU A 140 18.45 -31.59 72.69
C GLU A 140 19.57 -31.90 71.69
N MET A 141 19.24 -32.65 70.60
CA MET A 141 20.22 -32.98 69.57
C MET A 141 20.32 -32.00 68.42
N VAL A 142 19.42 -31.03 68.33
CA VAL A 142 19.39 -30.01 67.28
C VAL A 142 19.44 -28.64 67.93
N THR A 143 20.44 -27.86 67.60
CA THR A 143 20.56 -26.46 68.07
C THR A 143 19.55 -25.60 67.35
N GLU A 144 19.16 -24.47 67.96
CA GLU A 144 18.28 -23.50 67.33
C GLU A 144 18.88 -22.93 66.02
N THR A 145 20.20 -22.71 66.04
CA THR A 145 20.94 -22.22 64.86
C THR A 145 20.89 -23.20 63.70
N GLU A 146 21.05 -24.51 63.91
CA GLU A 146 20.95 -25.55 62.89
C GLU A 146 19.53 -25.60 62.32
N PHE A 147 18.52 -25.52 63.18
CA PHE A 147 17.13 -25.51 62.78
C PHE A 147 16.79 -24.31 61.87
N GLU A 148 17.11 -23.09 62.32
CA GLU A 148 16.87 -21.87 61.55
C GLU A 148 17.72 -21.81 60.28
N THR A 149 18.97 -22.34 60.27
CA THR A 149 19.81 -22.40 59.09
C THR A 149 19.22 -23.34 58.05
N ALA A 150 18.76 -24.52 58.46
CA ALA A 150 18.15 -25.47 57.52
C ALA A 150 16.84 -24.92 56.92
N ARG A 151 16.03 -24.25 57.74
CA ARG A 151 14.80 -23.58 57.30
C ARG A 151 15.08 -22.50 56.30
N THR A 152 15.96 -21.54 56.65
CA THR A 152 16.30 -20.42 55.77
C THR A 152 16.91 -20.88 54.47
N ASN A 153 17.77 -21.94 54.50
CA ASN A 153 18.31 -22.52 53.28
C ASN A 153 17.23 -23.09 52.38
N ALA A 154 16.22 -23.79 52.92
CA ALA A 154 15.10 -24.30 52.14
C ALA A 154 14.28 -23.16 51.50
N GLU A 155 13.99 -22.09 52.24
CA GLU A 155 13.29 -20.90 51.77
C GLU A 155 14.09 -20.18 50.64
N VAL A 156 15.41 -20.05 50.80
CA VAL A 156 16.27 -19.45 49.75
C VAL A 156 16.28 -20.30 48.48
N GLN A 157 16.42 -21.64 48.61
CA GLN A 157 16.41 -22.52 47.43
C GLN A 157 15.04 -22.57 46.75
N GLU A 158 13.96 -22.45 47.51
CA GLU A 158 12.60 -22.32 46.96
C GLU A 158 12.47 -21.05 46.10
N ALA A 159 12.92 -19.89 46.65
CA ALA A 159 12.90 -18.63 45.91
C ALA A 159 13.75 -18.66 44.65
N LEU A 160 14.91 -19.35 44.65
CA LEU A 160 15.75 -19.54 43.49
C LEU A 160 15.07 -20.39 42.42
N TRP A 161 14.39 -21.49 42.83
CA TRP A 161 13.62 -22.33 41.90
C TRP A 161 12.44 -21.55 41.34
N GLU A 162 11.72 -20.77 42.13
CA GLU A 162 10.62 -19.94 41.67
C GLU A 162 11.09 -18.88 40.65
N SER A 163 12.22 -18.24 40.90
CA SER A 163 12.87 -17.36 39.92
C SER A 163 13.22 -18.10 38.64
N GLY A 164 13.70 -19.34 38.74
CA GLY A 164 13.94 -20.22 37.54
C GLY A 164 12.69 -20.49 36.75
N LYS A 165 11.54 -20.75 37.38
CA LYS A 165 10.24 -20.94 36.69
C LYS A 165 9.85 -19.69 35.90
N HIS A 166 9.98 -18.51 36.51
CA HIS A 166 9.70 -17.24 35.82
C HIS A 166 10.62 -17.01 34.62
N ALA A 167 11.91 -17.38 34.74
CA ALA A 167 12.85 -17.29 33.63
C ALA A 167 12.44 -18.22 32.44
N VAL A 168 11.94 -19.43 32.73
CA VAL A 168 11.38 -20.33 31.71
C VAL A 168 10.14 -19.75 31.04
N ASP A 169 9.25 -19.14 31.82
CA ASP A 169 8.03 -18.55 31.26
C ASP A 169 8.34 -17.35 30.35
N MET A 170 9.32 -16.53 30.74
CA MET A 170 9.80 -15.44 29.88
C MET A 170 10.46 -15.96 28.60
N ALA A 171 11.32 -16.96 28.70
CA ALA A 171 11.93 -17.58 27.51
C ALA A 171 10.90 -18.22 26.59
N ARG A 172 9.86 -18.85 27.15
CA ARG A 172 8.74 -19.40 26.38
C ARG A 172 7.93 -18.31 25.66
N ALA A 173 7.74 -17.15 26.28
CA ALA A 173 7.11 -16.01 25.64
C ALA A 173 7.95 -15.52 24.44
N GLY A 174 9.28 -15.49 24.57
CA GLY A 174 10.19 -15.14 23.48
C GLY A 174 10.12 -16.12 22.30
N VAL A 175 9.95 -17.44 22.56
CA VAL A 175 9.72 -18.43 21.50
C VAL A 175 8.40 -18.19 20.79
N ARG A 176 7.32 -17.87 21.51
CA ARG A 176 6.03 -17.52 20.86
C ARG A 176 6.16 -16.29 19.96
N GLU A 177 6.78 -15.24 20.47
CA GLU A 177 7.02 -14.01 19.69
C GLU A 177 7.82 -14.29 18.41
N ALA A 178 8.88 -15.09 18.50
CA ALA A 178 9.69 -15.46 17.35
C ALA A 178 8.88 -16.27 16.32
N ASN A 179 8.02 -17.19 16.76
CA ASN A 179 7.14 -17.97 15.88
C ASN A 179 6.04 -17.12 15.25
N ASP A 180 5.46 -16.15 15.98
CA ASP A 180 4.46 -15.23 15.47
C ASP A 180 5.05 -14.36 14.34
N ASN A 181 6.31 -13.96 14.49
CA ASN A 181 7.02 -13.20 13.45
C ASN A 181 7.42 -14.06 12.23
N LEU A 182 7.57 -15.36 12.39
CA LEU A 182 7.80 -16.30 11.28
C LEU A 182 6.51 -16.60 10.52
N ALA A 183 5.35 -16.56 11.21
CA ALA A 183 4.05 -16.88 10.63
C ALA A 183 3.38 -15.72 9.87
N LYS A 184 3.93 -14.52 9.98
CA LYS A 184 3.46 -13.30 9.29
C LYS A 184 3.98 -13.20 7.87
#